data_f6cb839b3a3ba91b8389cdfc908ff391
#
_entry.id   f6cb839b3a3ba91b8389cdfc908ff391
#
_cell.length_a   1.000
_cell.length_b   1.000
_cell.length_c   1.000
_cell.angle_alpha   90.00
_cell.angle_beta   90.00
_cell.angle_gamma   90.00
#
_symmetry.space_group_name_H-M   'P 1'
#
loop_
_entity.id
_entity.type
_entity.pdbx_description
1 polymer ?
#
loop_
_entity_poly.entity_id
_entity_poly.type
_entity_poly.pdbx_seq_one_letter_code
_entity_poly.pdbx_strand_id
1 'polypeptide(L)'
;MKFFLDTANLAQIREANALGVLDGVTTNPSLMAKEGIKGAEGCKQHYLEICEIVNGDVSAEVLATDFEGMVKEGKELASLHPNIVVKIPCIAEGIKAIRYLYGKGIRTNCTLVFSPGQALLAAKAGATYVSPFVGRLDDISSDGIDLVRKIVEMYSIYGFDTQVLA
;
A
#
# COMPACT_ATOMS: atom_id res chain seq x y z
N MET A 1 -13.47 9.15 -6.16
CA MET A 1 -12.33 9.32 -5.21
C MET A 1 -12.57 8.37 -4.04
N LYS A 2 -11.53 7.79 -3.50
CA LYS A 2 -11.60 6.89 -2.34
C LYS A 2 -10.87 7.52 -1.16
N PHE A 3 -11.39 7.31 0.05
CA PHE A 3 -10.75 7.77 1.29
C PHE A 3 -10.11 6.59 2.02
N PHE A 4 -8.82 6.72 2.28
CA PHE A 4 -8.05 5.78 3.07
C PHE A 4 -7.52 6.45 4.34
N LEU A 5 -7.47 5.71 5.42
CA LEU A 5 -6.87 6.15 6.68
C LEU A 5 -5.50 5.48 6.86
N ASP A 6 -4.43 6.27 7.06
CA ASP A 6 -3.08 5.74 7.32
C ASP A 6 -2.84 5.61 8.82
N THR A 7 -3.20 4.48 9.40
CA THR A 7 -3.06 4.18 10.83
C THR A 7 -3.13 2.68 11.10
N ALA A 8 -2.58 2.25 12.25
CA ALA A 8 -2.79 0.93 12.83
C ALA A 8 -3.68 0.97 14.09
N ASN A 9 -4.17 2.14 14.50
CA ASN A 9 -4.98 2.30 15.69
C ASN A 9 -6.44 1.91 15.45
N LEU A 10 -6.90 0.82 16.06
CA LEU A 10 -8.25 0.28 15.85
C LEU A 10 -9.36 1.24 16.28
N ALA A 11 -9.15 2.07 17.30
CA ALA A 11 -10.15 3.04 17.75
C ALA A 11 -10.34 4.13 16.70
N GLN A 12 -9.26 4.67 16.14
CA GLN A 12 -9.32 5.65 15.04
C GLN A 12 -9.99 5.06 13.78
N ILE A 13 -9.68 3.80 13.46
CA ILE A 13 -10.30 3.11 12.32
C ILE A 13 -11.81 2.97 12.54
N ARG A 14 -12.25 2.56 13.74
CA ARG A 14 -13.70 2.46 14.05
C ARG A 14 -14.40 3.81 13.98
N GLU A 15 -13.78 4.86 14.49
CA GLU A 15 -14.30 6.23 14.43
C GLU A 15 -14.45 6.70 12.97
N ALA A 16 -13.41 6.54 12.15
CA ALA A 16 -13.46 6.90 10.75
C ALA A 16 -14.48 6.06 9.96
N ASN A 17 -14.55 4.75 10.24
CA ASN A 17 -15.51 3.86 9.59
C ASN A 17 -16.97 4.22 9.93
N ALA A 18 -17.23 4.72 11.13
CA ALA A 18 -18.56 5.18 11.54
C ALA A 18 -19.07 6.39 10.75
N LEU A 19 -18.19 7.14 10.08
CA LEU A 19 -18.56 8.22 9.16
C LEU A 19 -19.21 7.68 7.86
N GLY A 20 -19.05 6.40 7.55
CA GLY A 20 -19.65 5.75 6.37
C GLY A 20 -19.00 6.11 5.04
N VAL A 21 -17.80 6.71 5.04
CA VAL A 21 -17.08 7.16 3.83
C VAL A 21 -15.67 6.57 3.72
N LEU A 22 -15.29 5.68 4.63
CA LEU A 22 -13.98 5.04 4.61
C LEU A 22 -13.95 3.88 3.60
N ASP A 23 -13.05 3.96 2.62
CA ASP A 23 -12.89 2.96 1.55
C ASP A 23 -11.74 1.98 1.82
N GLY A 24 -10.86 2.27 2.79
CA GLY A 24 -9.74 1.39 3.11
C GLY A 24 -8.81 1.95 4.16
N VAL A 25 -7.81 1.15 4.50
CA VAL A 25 -6.79 1.49 5.50
C VAL A 25 -5.41 1.15 4.95
N THR A 26 -4.46 2.04 5.14
CA THR A 26 -3.04 1.74 4.94
C THR A 26 -2.34 1.64 6.28
N THR A 27 -1.44 0.69 6.37
CA THR A 27 -0.55 0.54 7.53
C THR A 27 0.90 0.45 7.09
N ASN A 28 1.80 0.44 8.05
CA ASN A 28 3.20 0.14 7.86
C ASN A 28 3.82 -0.37 9.17
N PRO A 29 5.05 -0.94 9.14
CA PRO A 29 5.69 -1.48 10.33
C PRO A 29 5.86 -0.47 11.47
N SER A 30 6.08 0.82 11.14
CA SER A 30 6.25 1.88 12.15
C SER A 30 4.93 2.19 12.86
N LEU A 31 3.81 2.21 12.14
CA LEU A 31 2.47 2.39 12.73
C LEU A 31 2.09 1.20 13.62
N MET A 32 2.37 -0.03 13.17
CA MET A 32 2.15 -1.23 13.97
C MET A 32 2.96 -1.19 15.27
N ALA A 33 4.24 -0.79 15.19
CA ALA A 33 5.10 -0.69 16.37
C ALA A 33 4.62 0.37 17.37
N LYS A 34 4.05 1.50 16.92
CA LYS A 34 3.46 2.54 17.78
C LYS A 34 2.27 2.02 18.58
N GLU A 35 1.48 1.12 18.02
CA GLU A 35 0.37 0.44 18.71
C GLU A 35 0.85 -0.73 19.59
N GLY A 36 2.17 -0.95 19.71
CA GLY A 36 2.73 -2.01 20.52
C GLY A 36 2.64 -3.41 19.89
N ILE A 37 2.25 -3.50 18.61
CA ILE A 37 2.13 -4.76 17.89
C ILE A 37 3.53 -5.28 17.57
N LYS A 38 3.83 -6.52 17.95
CA LYS A 38 5.15 -7.13 17.81
C LYS A 38 5.07 -8.53 17.20
N GLY A 39 6.09 -8.86 16.42
CA GLY A 39 6.22 -10.17 15.79
C GLY A 39 5.27 -10.40 14.63
N ALA A 40 5.59 -11.40 13.80
CA ALA A 40 4.83 -11.69 12.58
C ALA A 40 3.38 -12.09 12.88
N GLU A 41 3.16 -12.94 13.87
CA GLU A 41 1.81 -13.40 14.23
C GLU A 41 0.94 -12.27 14.82
N GLY A 42 1.53 -11.39 15.65
CA GLY A 42 0.83 -10.21 16.17
C GLY A 42 0.39 -9.28 15.04
N CYS A 43 1.25 -9.05 14.04
CA CYS A 43 0.92 -8.24 12.88
C CYS A 43 -0.20 -8.89 12.04
N LYS A 44 -0.13 -10.20 11.79
CA LYS A 44 -1.18 -10.93 11.04
C LYS A 44 -2.54 -10.82 11.73
N GLN A 45 -2.57 -11.07 13.03
CA GLN A 45 -3.80 -10.96 13.82
C GLN A 45 -4.38 -9.53 13.76
N HIS A 46 -3.53 -8.53 13.89
CA HIS A 46 -3.95 -7.14 13.83
C HIS A 46 -4.50 -6.74 12.44
N TYR A 47 -3.90 -7.24 11.35
CA TYR A 47 -4.46 -7.05 10.00
C TYR A 47 -5.86 -7.65 9.86
N LEU A 48 -6.09 -8.84 10.43
CA LEU A 48 -7.43 -9.46 10.44
C LEU A 48 -8.44 -8.59 11.20
N GLU A 49 -8.06 -8.06 12.37
CA GLU A 49 -8.92 -7.16 13.16
C GLU A 49 -9.28 -5.87 12.38
N ILE A 50 -8.34 -5.31 11.62
CA ILE A 50 -8.62 -4.17 10.73
C ILE A 50 -9.60 -4.59 9.63
N CYS A 51 -9.40 -5.75 9.00
CA CYS A 51 -10.28 -6.25 7.94
C CYS A 51 -11.72 -6.54 8.43
N GLU A 52 -11.90 -6.88 9.71
CA GLU A 52 -13.23 -7.03 10.31
C GLU A 52 -13.97 -5.71 10.53
N ILE A 53 -13.22 -4.61 10.67
CA ILE A 53 -13.81 -3.28 10.88
C ILE A 53 -14.15 -2.62 9.54
N VAL A 54 -13.27 -2.76 8.54
CA VAL A 54 -13.33 -1.99 7.29
C VAL A 54 -13.79 -2.89 6.15
N ASN A 55 -14.90 -2.51 5.51
CA ASN A 55 -15.36 -3.17 4.29
C ASN A 55 -14.66 -2.55 3.06
N GLY A 56 -13.32 -2.70 3.00
CA GLY A 56 -12.48 -2.11 1.95
C GLY A 56 -11.06 -2.65 2.01
N ASP A 57 -10.19 -2.10 1.15
CA ASP A 57 -8.82 -2.58 1.01
C ASP A 57 -7.95 -2.22 2.21
N VAL A 58 -7.16 -3.18 2.68
CA VAL A 58 -6.22 -3.02 3.80
C VAL A 58 -4.81 -3.31 3.30
N SER A 59 -3.96 -2.28 3.27
CA SER A 59 -2.56 -2.43 2.87
C SER A 59 -1.71 -2.99 4.00
N ALA A 60 -1.17 -4.20 3.79
CA ALA A 60 -0.27 -4.91 4.70
C ALA A 60 1.14 -5.01 4.09
N GLU A 61 2.15 -4.43 4.77
CA GLU A 61 3.48 -4.26 4.22
C GLU A 61 4.40 -5.44 4.52
N VAL A 62 5.13 -5.90 3.50
CA VAL A 62 6.21 -6.89 3.63
C VAL A 62 7.42 -6.27 4.34
N LEU A 63 8.20 -7.10 5.04
CA LEU A 63 9.43 -6.70 5.73
C LEU A 63 10.70 -7.07 4.92
N ALA A 64 10.61 -8.13 4.13
CA ALA A 64 11.72 -8.56 3.28
C ALA A 64 12.08 -7.50 2.23
N THR A 65 13.34 -7.47 1.83
CA THR A 65 13.88 -6.55 0.82
C THR A 65 14.41 -7.26 -0.41
N ASP A 66 14.43 -8.59 -0.41
CA ASP A 66 14.77 -9.43 -1.55
C ASP A 66 13.51 -10.02 -2.20
N PHE A 67 13.64 -10.45 -3.45
CA PHE A 67 12.51 -10.93 -4.25
C PHE A 67 11.80 -12.14 -3.62
N GLU A 68 12.56 -13.17 -3.22
CA GLU A 68 12.02 -14.42 -2.68
C GLU A 68 11.28 -14.19 -1.37
N GLY A 69 11.86 -13.38 -0.48
CA GLY A 69 11.26 -12.98 0.78
C GLY A 69 9.97 -12.20 0.58
N MET A 70 9.97 -11.18 -0.28
CA MET A 70 8.77 -10.39 -0.59
C MET A 70 7.65 -11.24 -1.20
N VAL A 71 7.99 -12.18 -2.08
CA VAL A 71 7.00 -13.09 -2.70
C VAL A 71 6.42 -14.04 -1.65
N LYS A 72 7.25 -14.57 -0.77
CA LYS A 72 6.81 -15.47 0.32
C LYS A 72 5.86 -14.73 1.27
N GLU A 73 6.32 -13.62 1.84
CA GLU A 73 5.52 -12.79 2.77
C GLU A 73 4.25 -12.28 2.09
N GLY A 74 4.35 -11.83 0.83
CA GLY A 74 3.21 -11.34 0.06
C GLY A 74 2.11 -12.38 -0.14
N LYS A 75 2.47 -13.64 -0.42
CA LYS A 75 1.50 -14.74 -0.49
C LYS A 75 0.87 -15.04 0.86
N GLU A 76 1.67 -15.04 1.93
CA GLU A 76 1.16 -15.25 3.29
C GLU A 76 0.17 -14.16 3.68
N LEU A 77 0.52 -12.89 3.49
CA LEU A 77 -0.36 -11.76 3.79
C LEU A 77 -1.65 -11.82 2.96
N ALA A 78 -1.56 -12.04 1.66
CA ALA A 78 -2.73 -12.10 0.78
C ALA A 78 -3.67 -13.26 1.14
N SER A 79 -3.17 -14.32 1.75
CA SER A 79 -3.98 -15.47 2.18
C SER A 79 -4.80 -15.21 3.46
N LEU A 80 -4.51 -14.14 4.21
CA LEU A 80 -5.18 -13.82 5.47
C LEU A 80 -6.64 -13.40 5.25
N HIS A 81 -6.85 -12.50 4.27
CA HIS A 81 -8.19 -11.96 4.02
C HIS A 81 -8.28 -11.40 2.57
N PRO A 82 -9.44 -11.50 1.88
CA PRO A 82 -9.61 -11.00 0.51
C PRO A 82 -9.42 -9.47 0.38
N ASN A 83 -9.57 -8.71 1.46
CA ASN A 83 -9.35 -7.26 1.47
C ASN A 83 -7.87 -6.89 1.57
N ILE A 84 -6.97 -7.83 1.83
CA ILE A 84 -5.54 -7.53 1.92
C ILE A 84 -4.98 -7.15 0.54
N VAL A 85 -4.29 -6.02 0.53
CA VAL A 85 -3.44 -5.54 -0.57
C VAL A 85 -2.00 -5.53 -0.08
N VAL A 86 -1.14 -6.29 -0.72
CA VAL A 86 0.26 -6.46 -0.27
C VAL A 86 1.06 -5.19 -0.60
N LYS A 87 1.57 -4.51 0.43
CA LYS A 87 2.34 -3.29 0.26
C LYS A 87 3.82 -3.64 0.10
N ILE A 88 4.44 -3.16 -0.99
CA ILE A 88 5.78 -3.54 -1.44
C ILE A 88 6.58 -2.28 -1.77
N PRO A 89 7.84 -2.15 -1.30
CA PRO A 89 8.66 -0.99 -1.59
C PRO A 89 9.07 -0.90 -3.06
N CYS A 90 9.14 0.31 -3.59
CA CYS A 90 9.54 0.60 -4.97
C CYS A 90 11.07 0.49 -5.15
N ILE A 91 11.59 -0.72 -5.06
CA ILE A 91 12.97 -1.10 -5.35
C ILE A 91 13.00 -2.13 -6.48
N ALA A 92 14.16 -2.41 -7.07
CA ALA A 92 14.26 -3.33 -8.21
C ALA A 92 13.64 -4.70 -7.91
N GLU A 93 13.94 -5.29 -6.75
CA GLU A 93 13.37 -6.57 -6.32
C GLU A 93 11.86 -6.46 -6.02
N GLY A 94 11.40 -5.30 -5.52
CA GLY A 94 9.98 -5.01 -5.29
C GLY A 94 9.18 -4.96 -6.59
N ILE A 95 9.70 -4.33 -7.64
CA ILE A 95 9.05 -4.31 -8.97
C ILE A 95 8.92 -5.73 -9.55
N LYS A 96 9.96 -6.57 -9.39
CA LYS A 96 9.89 -7.98 -9.79
C LYS A 96 8.83 -8.75 -8.98
N ALA A 97 8.78 -8.52 -7.66
CA ALA A 97 7.80 -9.15 -6.78
C ALA A 97 6.36 -8.74 -7.14
N ILE A 98 6.10 -7.45 -7.38
CA ILE A 98 4.80 -6.95 -7.85
C ILE A 98 4.39 -7.66 -9.15
N ARG A 99 5.28 -7.74 -10.13
CA ARG A 99 5.00 -8.41 -11.39
C ARG A 99 4.66 -9.89 -11.21
N TYR A 100 5.39 -10.58 -10.35
CA TYR A 100 5.14 -11.98 -10.04
C TYR A 100 3.78 -12.18 -9.35
N LEU A 101 3.48 -11.35 -8.33
CA LEU A 101 2.23 -11.43 -7.55
C LEU A 101 1.02 -11.07 -8.40
N TYR A 102 1.14 -10.08 -9.30
CA TYR A 102 0.11 -9.76 -10.30
C TYR A 102 -0.24 -10.98 -11.15
N GLY A 103 0.76 -11.74 -11.64
CA GLY A 103 0.55 -13.00 -12.37
C GLY A 103 -0.11 -14.12 -11.56
N LYS A 104 -0.22 -13.93 -10.24
CA LYS A 104 -0.92 -14.84 -9.31
C LYS A 104 -2.28 -14.31 -8.84
N GLY A 105 -2.72 -13.18 -9.41
CA GLY A 105 -3.97 -12.53 -9.00
C GLY A 105 -3.91 -11.85 -7.63
N ILE A 106 -2.72 -11.64 -7.07
CA ILE A 106 -2.52 -10.96 -5.78
C ILE A 106 -2.37 -9.46 -6.02
N ARG A 107 -3.23 -8.68 -5.34
CA ARG A 107 -3.25 -7.22 -5.42
C ARG A 107 -2.09 -6.62 -4.62
N THR A 108 -1.47 -5.57 -5.18
CA THR A 108 -0.32 -4.93 -4.54
C THR A 108 -0.45 -3.40 -4.49
N ASN A 109 0.17 -2.80 -3.47
CA ASN A 109 0.36 -1.36 -3.31
C ASN A 109 1.87 -1.06 -3.33
N CYS A 110 2.36 -0.41 -4.39
CA CYS A 110 3.77 -0.03 -4.48
C CYS A 110 4.02 1.24 -3.67
N THR A 111 4.80 1.13 -2.60
CA THR A 111 5.14 2.25 -1.70
C THR A 111 6.55 2.78 -1.92
N LEU A 112 6.91 3.87 -1.23
CA LEU A 112 8.20 4.57 -1.38
C LEU A 112 8.42 5.08 -2.81
N VAL A 113 7.38 5.69 -3.38
CA VAL A 113 7.44 6.27 -4.72
C VAL A 113 7.70 7.76 -4.61
N PHE A 114 8.81 8.20 -5.23
CA PHE A 114 9.31 9.58 -5.17
C PHE A 114 9.44 10.21 -6.56
N SER A 115 9.10 9.48 -7.63
CA SER A 115 9.18 10.02 -8.99
C SER A 115 8.12 9.41 -9.92
N PRO A 116 7.73 10.11 -11.01
CA PRO A 116 6.83 9.55 -12.02
C PRO A 116 7.39 8.30 -12.69
N GLY A 117 8.71 8.21 -12.87
CA GLY A 117 9.36 7.02 -13.45
C GLY A 117 9.19 5.76 -12.56
N GLN A 118 9.32 5.92 -11.24
CA GLN A 118 9.04 4.83 -10.30
C GLN A 118 7.56 4.39 -10.36
N ALA A 119 6.64 5.36 -10.40
CA ALA A 119 5.21 5.07 -10.55
C ALA A 119 4.89 4.34 -11.86
N LEU A 120 5.54 4.73 -12.97
CA LEU A 120 5.40 4.04 -14.25
C LEU A 120 5.84 2.57 -14.18
N LEU A 121 6.97 2.29 -13.53
CA LEU A 121 7.46 0.92 -13.35
C LEU A 121 6.47 0.09 -12.53
N ALA A 122 5.92 0.66 -11.45
CA ALA A 122 4.92 0.01 -10.62
C ALA A 122 3.65 -0.35 -11.41
N ALA A 123 3.12 0.60 -12.20
CA ALA A 123 1.94 0.38 -13.04
C ALA A 123 2.19 -0.69 -14.09
N LYS A 124 3.33 -0.64 -14.79
CA LYS A 124 3.71 -1.66 -15.78
C LYS A 124 3.93 -3.04 -15.15
N ALA A 125 4.33 -3.11 -13.90
CA ALA A 125 4.41 -4.37 -13.16
C ALA A 125 3.03 -4.91 -12.74
N GLY A 126 1.97 -4.11 -12.79
CA GLY A 126 0.60 -4.49 -12.47
C GLY A 126 0.18 -4.19 -11.03
N ALA A 127 0.80 -3.18 -10.39
CA ALA A 127 0.37 -2.72 -9.08
C ALA A 127 -1.09 -2.21 -9.11
N THR A 128 -1.89 -2.57 -8.12
CA THR A 128 -3.26 -2.07 -7.95
C THR A 128 -3.25 -0.61 -7.47
N TYR A 129 -2.33 -0.31 -6.56
CA TYR A 129 -2.10 1.03 -6.03
C TYR A 129 -0.64 1.42 -6.13
N VAL A 130 -0.41 2.73 -6.18
CA VAL A 130 0.89 3.35 -5.98
C VAL A 130 0.76 4.42 -4.90
N SER A 131 1.68 4.41 -3.92
CA SER A 131 1.68 5.38 -2.82
C SER A 131 2.87 6.34 -2.97
N PRO A 132 2.68 7.52 -3.58
CA PRO A 132 3.70 8.57 -3.63
C PRO A 132 3.89 9.20 -2.26
N PHE A 133 5.15 9.52 -1.92
CA PHE A 133 5.52 10.11 -0.64
C PHE A 133 5.52 11.64 -0.72
N VAL A 134 4.33 12.24 -0.59
CA VAL A 134 4.10 13.68 -0.66
C VAL A 134 4.89 14.42 0.42
N GLY A 135 4.63 14.10 1.70
CA GLY A 135 5.24 14.81 2.82
C GLY A 135 6.77 14.74 2.84
N ARG A 136 7.37 13.63 2.40
CA ARG A 136 8.84 13.52 2.32
C ARG A 136 9.46 14.39 1.23
N LEU A 137 8.74 14.64 0.16
CA LEU A 137 9.18 15.62 -0.86
C LEU A 137 9.05 17.03 -0.33
N ASP A 138 7.97 17.35 0.35
CA ASP A 138 7.75 18.66 0.96
C ASP A 138 8.83 18.96 2.02
N ASP A 139 9.25 17.97 2.82
CA ASP A 139 10.34 18.09 3.79
C ASP A 139 11.68 18.56 3.17
N ILE A 140 11.90 18.26 1.88
CA ILE A 140 13.11 18.68 1.13
C ILE A 140 12.82 19.81 0.12
N SER A 141 11.76 20.58 0.35
CA SER A 141 11.34 21.71 -0.51
C SER A 141 11.04 21.32 -1.97
N SER A 142 10.59 20.08 -2.19
CA SER A 142 10.06 19.61 -3.46
C SER A 142 8.54 19.52 -3.38
N ASP A 143 7.84 19.86 -4.46
CA ASP A 143 6.36 19.86 -4.49
C ASP A 143 5.83 18.42 -4.62
N GLY A 144 5.38 17.85 -3.50
CA GLY A 144 4.81 16.51 -3.45
C GLY A 144 3.46 16.39 -4.18
N ILE A 145 2.68 17.46 -4.23
CA ILE A 145 1.41 17.49 -4.97
C ILE A 145 1.65 17.50 -6.49
N ASP A 146 2.72 18.15 -6.94
CA ASP A 146 3.10 18.08 -8.35
C ASP A 146 3.49 16.65 -8.78
N LEU A 147 4.13 15.88 -7.90
CA LEU A 147 4.37 14.45 -8.15
C LEU A 147 3.06 13.69 -8.36
N VAL A 148 2.08 13.87 -7.47
CA VAL A 148 0.75 13.23 -7.60
C VAL A 148 0.09 13.61 -8.92
N ARG A 149 0.09 14.90 -9.29
CA ARG A 149 -0.49 15.40 -10.54
C ARG A 149 0.15 14.72 -11.75
N LYS A 150 1.49 14.67 -11.82
CA LYS A 150 2.24 14.04 -12.91
C LYS A 150 1.93 12.53 -13.04
N ILE A 151 1.80 11.83 -11.92
CA ILE A 151 1.45 10.40 -11.93
C ILE A 151 0.03 10.19 -12.45
N VAL A 152 -0.94 10.95 -11.93
CA VAL A 152 -2.35 10.85 -12.35
C VAL A 152 -2.50 11.16 -13.84
N GLU A 153 -1.86 12.23 -14.32
CA GLU A 153 -1.86 12.61 -15.74
C GLU A 153 -1.27 11.50 -16.62
N MET A 154 -0.10 10.97 -16.25
CA MET A 154 0.55 9.86 -16.95
C MET A 154 -0.34 8.63 -17.01
N TYR A 155 -0.94 8.22 -15.88
CA TYR A 155 -1.81 7.05 -15.84
C TYR A 155 -3.06 7.24 -16.69
N SER A 156 -3.65 8.43 -16.69
CA SER A 156 -4.79 8.78 -17.53
C SER A 156 -4.46 8.72 -19.03
N ILE A 157 -3.33 9.33 -19.42
CA ILE A 157 -2.90 9.38 -20.84
C ILE A 157 -2.62 7.97 -21.39
N TYR A 158 -1.98 7.12 -20.61
CA TYR A 158 -1.55 5.80 -21.06
C TYR A 158 -2.52 4.66 -20.66
N GLY A 159 -3.64 4.99 -20.05
CA GLY A 159 -4.71 4.01 -19.72
C GLY A 159 -4.27 2.96 -18.70
N PHE A 160 -3.53 3.34 -17.65
CA PHE A 160 -3.21 2.44 -16.54
C PHE A 160 -4.37 2.39 -15.53
N ASP A 161 -4.74 1.17 -15.11
CA ASP A 161 -5.76 0.95 -14.08
C ASP A 161 -5.23 1.17 -12.65
N THR A 162 -3.91 1.32 -12.48
CA THR A 162 -3.27 1.56 -11.18
C THR A 162 -3.78 2.85 -10.56
N GLN A 163 -4.28 2.79 -9.33
CA GLN A 163 -4.81 3.94 -8.60
C GLN A 163 -3.70 4.63 -7.80
N VAL A 164 -3.75 5.96 -7.75
CA VAL A 164 -2.82 6.77 -6.95
C VAL A 164 -3.42 6.98 -5.57
N LEU A 165 -2.68 6.56 -4.54
CA LEU A 165 -3.06 6.63 -3.14
C LEU A 165 -2.07 7.54 -2.40
N ALA A 166 -2.43 8.82 -2.20
CA ALA A 166 -1.62 9.88 -1.61
C ALA A 166 -2.22 10.41 -0.31
#